data_313703b2e62bdf0b4bdf3da48b7984e8
#
_entry.id   313703b2e62bdf0b4bdf3da48b7984e8
#
_cell.length_a   1.000
_cell.length_b   1.000
_cell.length_c   1.000
_cell.angle_alpha   90.00
_cell.angle_beta   90.00
_cell.angle_gamma   90.00
#
_symmetry.space_group_name_H-M   'P 1'
#
loop_
_entity.id
_entity.type
_entity.pdbx_description
1 polymer ?
#
loop_
_entity_poly.entity_id
_entity_poly.type
_entity_poly.pdbx_seq_one_letter_code
_entity_poly.pdbx_strand_id
1 'polypeptide(L)'
;MSKEINPAVRLFGNRIYADQTSLEFLHEFLLIASAPKTWNEDGDTFESCLPRYTALDEGLNDGAQLKYAPRARLDLKLFSFLGASRLSSRDPAHHEHLNELREELGKKIMTEGDIAIGDVLDSLRDLFLGLQGAGNGRTWCAQTFLPLSRRCLAGETIWNQSKAHNNLTWYDSFISLSTYWSTNRHRFLARGGEVFYLQLCLALSRSKGDVNGLIHEAKLEFSAEEADPEQLHSKLEKGLSRLLDSSPHLDELAAFIENNDENESAYKTDLEHHFGSGRPHFVSTEAYPHACPKESWKIGYVFAVELSRILAMKLDPLERIAQLEMLFDLHILRHVTHLAAQRIKNEALPLPLANNWLGYSFVTSPENCTIPRLRKLSEISFRHTEQMLYDAVHSFVPEDEDERRQFYDSSTYRTQYYKEADKSHGFAVFRKIGKSMGFIVPRKGNGERLVLTENVLRTLVLALVPAGHDITYDQFKSEVYQHFGIVFDRDSIRLAMKETGNACDDPGYDIDVWVSTMLEQAAMLIPLSDSCSLVHNPVSLNMD
;
A
#
# COMPACT_ATOMS: atom_id res chain seq x y z
N MET A 1 -8.71 -24.19 21.58
CA MET A 1 -7.81 -24.44 20.43
C MET A 1 -7.40 -23.10 19.86
N SER A 2 -6.14 -22.73 19.97
CA SER A 2 -5.63 -21.55 19.27
C SER A 2 -5.73 -21.87 17.77
N LYS A 3 -6.44 -21.04 17.04
CA LYS A 3 -6.57 -21.20 15.59
C LYS A 3 -5.18 -21.03 14.99
N GLU A 4 -4.67 -22.06 14.34
CA GLU A 4 -3.34 -22.01 13.75
C GLU A 4 -3.22 -20.83 12.78
N ILE A 5 -2.08 -20.12 12.84
CA ILE A 5 -1.87 -18.94 12.02
C ILE A 5 -1.62 -19.36 10.56
N ASN A 6 -2.34 -18.76 9.63
CA ASN A 6 -2.17 -18.99 8.20
C ASN A 6 -0.68 -18.89 7.78
N PRO A 7 -0.13 -19.86 7.04
CA PRO A 7 1.28 -19.86 6.61
C PRO A 7 1.71 -18.58 5.91
N ALA A 8 0.86 -18.01 5.07
CA ALA A 8 1.16 -16.76 4.38
C ALA A 8 1.24 -15.55 5.34
N VAL A 9 0.42 -15.55 6.38
CA VAL A 9 0.48 -14.52 7.43
C VAL A 9 1.79 -14.64 8.24
N ARG A 10 2.23 -15.87 8.51
CA ARG A 10 3.53 -16.11 9.16
C ARG A 10 4.70 -15.62 8.32
N LEU A 11 4.59 -15.67 7.00
CA LEU A 11 5.66 -15.27 6.07
C LEU A 11 5.64 -13.77 5.79
N PHE A 12 4.48 -13.22 5.39
CA PHE A 12 4.37 -11.86 4.85
C PHE A 12 3.92 -10.83 5.88
N GLY A 13 3.61 -11.25 7.09
CA GLY A 13 2.95 -10.42 8.08
C GLY A 13 1.43 -10.46 7.96
N ASN A 14 0.78 -9.87 8.95
CA ASN A 14 -0.66 -9.92 9.02
C ASN A 14 -1.28 -8.97 7.99
N ARG A 15 -2.32 -9.42 7.31
CA ARG A 15 -3.29 -8.63 6.55
C ARG A 15 -2.82 -8.00 5.25
N ILE A 16 -1.98 -8.67 4.49
CA ILE A 16 -1.76 -8.35 3.08
C ILE A 16 -2.61 -9.29 2.23
N TYR A 17 -3.75 -8.80 1.73
CA TYR A 17 -4.75 -9.58 1.01
C TYR A 17 -4.87 -9.16 -0.45
N ALA A 18 -5.11 -10.14 -1.31
CA ALA A 18 -5.30 -9.90 -2.74
C ALA A 18 -6.55 -9.08 -3.09
N ASP A 19 -7.49 -8.88 -2.18
CA ASP A 19 -8.67 -8.06 -2.44
C ASP A 19 -8.49 -6.57 -2.12
N GLN A 20 -7.38 -6.17 -1.51
CA GLN A 20 -6.98 -4.78 -1.29
C GLN A 20 -6.50 -4.10 -2.57
N THR A 21 -6.70 -2.80 -2.67
CA THR A 21 -6.21 -1.95 -3.76
C THR A 21 -5.04 -1.08 -3.31
N SER A 22 -4.28 -0.56 -4.25
CA SER A 22 -3.17 0.36 -4.00
C SER A 22 -3.58 1.56 -3.15
N LEU A 23 -4.72 2.17 -3.49
CA LEU A 23 -5.27 3.31 -2.74
C LEU A 23 -5.63 2.95 -1.31
N GLU A 24 -6.14 1.74 -1.06
CA GLU A 24 -6.43 1.27 0.30
C GLU A 24 -5.16 1.14 1.14
N PHE A 25 -4.07 0.60 0.58
CA PHE A 25 -2.78 0.53 1.28
C PHE A 25 -2.24 1.92 1.63
N LEU A 26 -2.25 2.83 0.68
CA LEU A 26 -1.81 4.21 0.88
C LEU A 26 -2.69 4.94 1.90
N HIS A 27 -4.02 4.80 1.78
CA HIS A 27 -4.97 5.42 2.71
C HIS A 27 -4.76 4.97 4.15
N GLU A 28 -4.62 3.66 4.39
CA GLU A 28 -4.36 3.10 5.72
C GLU A 28 -3.04 3.61 6.31
N PHE A 29 -1.99 3.65 5.49
CA PHE A 29 -0.69 4.19 5.90
C PHE A 29 -0.81 5.65 6.33
N LEU A 30 -1.46 6.48 5.52
CA LEU A 30 -1.64 7.90 5.79
C LEU A 30 -2.59 8.16 6.97
N LEU A 31 -3.59 7.29 7.15
CA LEU A 31 -4.50 7.35 8.30
C LEU A 31 -3.71 7.22 9.61
N ILE A 32 -2.80 6.25 9.71
CA ILE A 32 -1.96 6.07 10.88
C ILE A 32 -0.98 7.24 11.03
N ALA A 33 -0.35 7.65 9.93
CA ALA A 33 0.57 8.79 9.94
C ALA A 33 -0.10 10.08 10.46
N SER A 34 -1.36 10.32 10.10
CA SER A 34 -2.11 11.52 10.49
C SER A 34 -2.75 11.46 11.88
N ALA A 35 -2.93 10.26 12.44
CA ALA A 35 -3.64 10.06 13.70
C ALA A 35 -2.76 10.40 14.92
N PRO A 36 -3.34 10.85 16.05
CA PRO A 36 -2.66 10.84 17.34
C PRO A 36 -2.26 9.42 17.73
N LYS A 37 -1.10 9.25 18.33
CA LYS A 37 -0.49 7.96 18.66
C LYS A 37 -0.03 7.91 20.11
N THR A 38 0.06 6.71 20.67
CA THR A 38 0.67 6.44 21.97
C THR A 38 1.26 5.03 22.00
N TRP A 39 2.25 4.80 22.84
CA TRP A 39 2.81 3.47 23.09
C TRP A 39 2.16 2.77 24.29
N ASN A 40 1.64 3.55 25.24
CA ASN A 40 1.06 3.03 26.48
C ASN A 40 -0.35 3.56 26.67
N GLU A 41 -1.22 2.83 27.38
CA GLU A 41 -2.59 3.25 27.65
C GLU A 41 -2.69 4.57 28.43
N ASP A 42 -1.74 4.77 29.34
CA ASP A 42 -1.65 5.97 30.20
C ASP A 42 -0.50 6.89 29.79
N GLY A 43 0.11 6.67 28.62
CA GLY A 43 1.26 7.41 28.13
C GLY A 43 0.90 8.71 27.43
N ASP A 44 1.91 9.55 27.25
CA ASP A 44 1.78 10.77 26.46
C ASP A 44 1.39 10.45 25.00
N THR A 45 0.44 11.22 24.48
CA THR A 45 0.07 11.17 23.07
C THR A 45 0.97 12.05 22.24
N PHE A 46 1.34 11.61 21.06
CA PHE A 46 2.10 12.38 20.09
C PHE A 46 1.39 12.44 18.75
N GLU A 47 1.50 13.60 18.08
CA GLU A 47 0.86 13.88 16.79
C GLU A 47 1.83 13.84 15.61
N SER A 48 3.12 13.58 15.84
CA SER A 48 4.09 13.39 14.75
C SER A 48 3.64 12.30 13.79
N CYS A 49 3.96 12.44 12.50
CA CYS A 49 3.60 11.43 11.51
C CYS A 49 4.28 10.09 11.79
N LEU A 50 5.53 10.14 12.26
CA LEU A 50 6.30 8.95 12.61
C LEU A 50 6.70 9.00 14.10
N PRO A 51 6.60 7.89 14.83
CA PRO A 51 7.06 7.84 16.22
C PRO A 51 8.56 8.04 16.29
N ARG A 52 9.02 8.63 17.40
CA ARG A 52 10.44 8.80 17.64
C ARG A 52 11.13 7.46 17.86
N TYR A 53 12.29 7.37 17.30
CA TYR A 53 13.21 6.26 17.22
C TYR A 53 13.45 5.49 18.54
N THR A 54 13.71 6.19 19.65
CA THR A 54 14.01 5.58 20.96
C THR A 54 12.85 4.83 21.59
N ALA A 55 11.60 5.24 21.29
CA ALA A 55 10.41 4.58 21.81
C ALA A 55 10.12 3.23 21.14
N LEU A 56 10.58 3.05 19.90
CA LEU A 56 10.37 1.81 19.13
C LEU A 56 11.25 0.65 19.61
N ASP A 57 12.48 0.94 19.99
CA ASP A 57 13.43 -0.10 20.41
C ASP A 57 13.02 -0.72 21.76
N GLU A 58 12.54 0.09 22.68
CA GLU A 58 11.97 -0.37 23.96
C GLU A 58 10.66 -1.13 23.74
N GLY A 59 9.77 -0.63 22.87
CA GLY A 59 8.49 -1.24 22.57
C GLY A 59 8.56 -2.54 21.78
N LEU A 60 9.54 -2.70 20.89
CA LEU A 60 9.76 -3.93 20.12
C LEU A 60 10.23 -5.10 20.97
N ASN A 61 10.95 -4.83 22.06
CA ASN A 61 11.47 -5.87 22.96
C ASN A 61 10.43 -6.36 23.97
N ASP A 62 9.49 -5.52 24.38
CA ASP A 62 8.50 -5.83 25.44
C ASP A 62 7.10 -6.20 24.90
N GLY A 63 6.92 -6.37 23.59
CA GLY A 63 5.61 -6.63 23.00
C GLY A 63 4.67 -5.41 23.03
N ALA A 64 5.20 -4.21 23.25
CA ALA A 64 4.42 -2.98 23.20
C ALA A 64 3.82 -2.79 21.81
N GLN A 65 2.57 -2.38 21.78
CA GLN A 65 1.82 -2.15 20.57
C GLN A 65 1.65 -0.66 20.37
N LEU A 66 1.94 -0.19 19.17
CA LEU A 66 1.56 1.15 18.80
C LEU A 66 0.03 1.26 18.82
N LYS A 67 -0.48 2.26 19.50
CA LYS A 67 -1.90 2.61 19.49
C LYS A 67 -2.08 3.92 18.77
N TYR A 68 -3.13 4.02 17.95
CA TYR A 68 -3.47 5.24 17.23
C TYR A 68 -4.97 5.49 17.27
N ALA A 69 -5.37 6.75 17.26
CA ALA A 69 -6.77 7.15 17.29
C ALA A 69 -7.14 7.81 15.95
N PRO A 70 -7.67 7.06 14.97
CA PRO A 70 -8.18 7.65 13.75
C PRO A 70 -9.23 8.70 14.10
N ARG A 71 -9.13 9.88 13.50
CA ARG A 71 -10.09 10.95 13.78
C ARG A 71 -11.47 10.51 13.29
N ALA A 72 -12.42 10.44 14.21
CA ALA A 72 -13.81 10.20 13.86
C ALA A 72 -14.41 11.51 13.34
N ARG A 73 -14.85 11.51 12.08
CA ARG A 73 -15.50 12.66 11.47
C ARG A 73 -16.87 12.24 11.01
N LEU A 74 -17.82 12.42 11.90
CA LEU A 74 -19.15 11.86 11.75
C LEU A 74 -19.86 12.37 10.50
N ASP A 75 -19.84 13.67 10.26
CA ASP A 75 -20.56 14.25 9.13
C ASP A 75 -19.97 13.84 7.80
N LEU A 76 -18.63 13.80 7.69
CA LEU A 76 -17.96 13.24 6.50
C LEU A 76 -18.32 11.76 6.30
N LYS A 77 -18.44 10.98 7.38
CA LYS A 77 -18.86 9.57 7.28
C LYS A 77 -20.29 9.44 6.76
N LEU A 78 -21.21 10.30 7.19
CA LEU A 78 -22.56 10.33 6.67
C LEU A 78 -22.59 10.60 5.17
N PHE A 79 -21.85 11.60 4.71
CA PHE A 79 -21.76 11.92 3.28
C PHE A 79 -21.10 10.80 2.46
N SER A 80 -20.19 10.04 3.04
CA SER A 80 -19.56 8.93 2.34
C SER A 80 -20.55 7.82 1.96
N PHE A 81 -21.65 7.67 2.68
CA PHE A 81 -22.72 6.73 2.30
C PHE A 81 -23.49 7.15 1.05
N LEU A 82 -23.52 8.43 0.70
CA LEU A 82 -24.08 8.86 -0.57
C LEU A 82 -23.38 8.19 -1.75
N GLY A 83 -22.06 7.99 -1.64
CA GLY A 83 -21.26 7.29 -2.64
C GLY A 83 -21.46 5.77 -2.66
N ALA A 84 -22.01 5.19 -1.60
CA ALA A 84 -22.29 3.75 -1.50
C ALA A 84 -23.56 3.32 -2.28
N SER A 85 -23.93 4.03 -3.34
CA SER A 85 -25.17 3.84 -4.12
C SER A 85 -25.39 2.42 -4.66
N ARG A 86 -24.35 1.59 -4.75
CA ARG A 86 -24.48 0.17 -5.10
C ARG A 86 -25.13 -0.68 -4.00
N LEU A 87 -25.23 -0.14 -2.77
CA LEU A 87 -26.00 -0.78 -1.70
C LEU A 87 -27.49 -0.78 -2.02
N SER A 88 -28.00 0.28 -2.62
CA SER A 88 -29.40 0.42 -2.99
C SER A 88 -29.88 -0.60 -4.03
N SER A 89 -28.97 -1.17 -4.83
CA SER A 89 -29.33 -2.13 -5.87
C SER A 89 -29.52 -3.57 -5.38
N ARG A 90 -29.17 -3.85 -4.12
CA ARG A 90 -29.18 -5.21 -3.58
C ARG A 90 -30.38 -5.54 -2.70
N ASP A 91 -30.90 -4.54 -1.99
CA ASP A 91 -31.98 -4.72 -1.05
C ASP A 91 -32.90 -3.47 -1.05
N PRO A 92 -34.25 -3.65 -1.25
CA PRO A 92 -35.20 -2.54 -1.21
C PRO A 92 -35.14 -1.72 0.09
N ALA A 93 -34.93 -2.37 1.23
CA ALA A 93 -34.80 -1.68 2.52
C ALA A 93 -33.62 -0.72 2.56
N HIS A 94 -32.50 -1.07 1.91
CA HIS A 94 -31.35 -0.16 1.80
C HIS A 94 -31.65 1.05 0.94
N HIS A 95 -32.51 0.90 -0.06
CA HIS A 95 -32.90 2.00 -0.93
C HIS A 95 -33.75 3.02 -0.17
N GLU A 96 -34.68 2.56 0.65
CA GLU A 96 -35.48 3.42 1.52
C GLU A 96 -34.60 4.16 2.52
N HIS A 97 -33.74 3.45 3.23
CA HIS A 97 -32.81 4.05 4.20
C HIS A 97 -31.84 5.07 3.56
N LEU A 98 -31.37 4.78 2.33
CA LEU A 98 -30.53 5.73 1.59
C LEU A 98 -31.29 7.02 1.24
N ASN A 99 -32.57 6.90 0.85
CA ASN A 99 -33.42 8.05 0.55
C ASN A 99 -33.68 8.88 1.81
N GLU A 100 -34.02 8.24 2.93
CA GLU A 100 -34.19 8.92 4.22
C GLU A 100 -32.89 9.65 4.64
N LEU A 101 -31.73 9.00 4.49
CA LEU A 101 -30.44 9.63 4.72
C LEU A 101 -30.22 10.86 3.82
N ARG A 102 -30.54 10.74 2.52
CA ARG A 102 -30.43 11.88 1.59
C ARG A 102 -31.30 13.05 2.01
N GLU A 103 -32.53 12.79 2.47
CA GLU A 103 -33.43 13.82 2.98
C GLU A 103 -32.86 14.52 4.22
N GLU A 104 -32.30 13.75 5.17
CA GLU A 104 -31.67 14.29 6.37
C GLU A 104 -30.41 15.13 6.05
N LEU A 105 -29.58 14.64 5.14
CA LEU A 105 -28.41 15.40 4.67
C LEU A 105 -28.83 16.67 3.90
N GLY A 106 -29.92 16.59 3.14
CA GLY A 106 -30.50 17.75 2.45
C GLY A 106 -30.94 18.86 3.38
N LYS A 107 -31.41 18.53 4.58
CA LYS A 107 -31.79 19.53 5.59
C LYS A 107 -30.60 20.32 6.15
N LYS A 108 -29.38 19.80 5.97
CA LYS A 108 -28.12 20.43 6.41
C LYS A 108 -27.50 21.33 5.36
N ILE A 109 -28.01 21.29 4.13
CA ILE A 109 -27.47 22.04 3.00
C ILE A 109 -28.35 23.25 2.76
N MET A 110 -27.77 24.44 2.81
CA MET A 110 -28.38 25.67 2.36
C MET A 110 -27.85 26.02 0.98
N THR A 111 -28.74 26.27 0.03
CA THR A 111 -28.40 26.70 -1.32
C THR A 111 -28.86 28.15 -1.55
N GLU A 112 -28.06 28.92 -2.27
CA GLU A 112 -28.43 30.25 -2.73
C GLU A 112 -28.97 30.18 -4.15
N GLY A 113 -30.04 30.93 -4.43
CA GLY A 113 -30.64 30.98 -5.76
C GLY A 113 -31.44 29.74 -6.14
N ASP A 114 -31.41 29.39 -7.43
CA ASP A 114 -32.22 28.29 -7.99
C ASP A 114 -31.52 26.92 -7.95
N ILE A 115 -30.46 26.75 -7.13
CA ILE A 115 -29.73 25.51 -7.05
C ILE A 115 -30.53 24.50 -6.20
N ALA A 116 -30.91 23.38 -6.83
CA ALA A 116 -31.63 22.33 -6.13
C ALA A 116 -30.69 21.56 -5.17
N ILE A 117 -31.15 21.35 -3.95
CA ILE A 117 -30.39 20.57 -2.93
C ILE A 117 -30.03 19.17 -3.46
N GLY A 118 -30.92 18.57 -4.26
CA GLY A 118 -30.67 17.28 -4.89
C GLY A 118 -29.41 17.27 -5.79
N ASP A 119 -29.19 18.34 -6.55
CA ASP A 119 -28.03 18.47 -7.44
C ASP A 119 -26.72 18.62 -6.65
N VAL A 120 -26.78 19.31 -5.50
CA VAL A 120 -25.62 19.40 -4.58
C VAL A 120 -25.29 18.04 -3.98
N LEU A 121 -26.31 17.29 -3.53
CA LEU A 121 -26.11 15.95 -2.98
C LEU A 121 -25.58 14.98 -4.04
N ASP A 122 -26.03 15.08 -5.29
CA ASP A 122 -25.53 14.26 -6.38
C ASP A 122 -24.10 14.61 -6.75
N SER A 123 -23.74 15.89 -6.76
CA SER A 123 -22.35 16.33 -6.95
C SER A 123 -21.43 15.84 -5.85
N LEU A 124 -21.87 15.92 -4.58
CA LEU A 124 -21.13 15.36 -3.44
C LEU A 124 -21.00 13.85 -3.55
N ARG A 125 -22.07 13.14 -3.94
CA ARG A 125 -22.02 11.69 -4.17
C ARG A 125 -20.98 11.34 -5.24
N ASP A 126 -20.94 12.06 -6.34
CA ASP A 126 -20.00 11.78 -7.43
C ASP A 126 -18.56 12.08 -7.02
N LEU A 127 -18.35 13.10 -6.21
CA LEU A 127 -17.06 13.37 -5.58
C LEU A 127 -16.60 12.21 -4.67
N PHE A 128 -17.49 11.71 -3.81
CA PHE A 128 -17.20 10.60 -2.91
C PHE A 128 -17.04 9.26 -3.64
N LEU A 129 -17.73 9.03 -4.75
CA LEU A 129 -17.57 7.82 -5.56
C LEU A 129 -16.14 7.65 -6.08
N GLY A 130 -15.48 8.73 -6.43
CA GLY A 130 -14.07 8.73 -6.85
C GLY A 130 -13.11 8.33 -5.73
N LEU A 131 -13.56 8.37 -4.48
CA LEU A 131 -12.74 8.21 -3.28
C LEU A 131 -12.99 6.90 -2.53
N GLN A 132 -13.92 6.08 -3.00
CA GLN A 132 -14.20 4.78 -2.39
C GLN A 132 -13.13 3.77 -2.73
N GLY A 133 -12.76 2.95 -1.74
CA GLY A 133 -11.97 1.77 -1.98
C GLY A 133 -12.62 0.90 -3.06
N ALA A 134 -11.88 0.54 -4.09
CA ALA A 134 -12.41 -0.19 -5.22
C ALA A 134 -12.83 -1.60 -4.82
N GLY A 135 -14.08 -1.93 -4.98
CA GLY A 135 -14.56 -3.28 -4.74
C GLY A 135 -16.01 -3.42 -5.16
N ASN A 136 -16.26 -4.22 -6.19
CA ASN A 136 -17.63 -4.55 -6.57
C ASN A 136 -18.31 -5.30 -5.43
N GLY A 137 -19.30 -4.64 -4.79
CA GLY A 137 -20.13 -5.26 -3.78
C GLY A 137 -19.65 -5.12 -2.34
N ARG A 138 -18.67 -4.29 -2.06
CA ARG A 138 -18.30 -3.93 -0.70
C ARG A 138 -19.32 -2.94 -0.12
N THR A 139 -19.67 -3.16 1.14
CA THR A 139 -20.62 -2.33 1.91
C THR A 139 -19.88 -1.35 2.82
N TRP A 140 -18.63 -1.04 2.52
CA TRP A 140 -17.81 -0.13 3.28
C TRP A 140 -17.18 0.91 2.35
N CYS A 141 -16.82 2.03 2.91
CA CYS A 141 -16.04 3.06 2.28
C CYS A 141 -15.02 3.62 3.25
N ALA A 142 -13.86 3.97 2.74
CA ALA A 142 -12.88 4.76 3.48
C ALA A 142 -13.05 6.21 3.08
N GLN A 143 -13.02 7.11 4.06
CA GLN A 143 -13.10 8.53 3.78
C GLN A 143 -11.72 9.08 3.49
N THR A 144 -11.50 9.45 2.27
CA THR A 144 -10.41 10.29 1.86
C THR A 144 -10.86 11.17 0.70
N PHE A 145 -10.35 12.36 0.61
CA PHE A 145 -10.50 13.22 -0.55
C PHE A 145 -9.14 13.34 -1.25
N LEU A 146 -9.18 13.45 -2.55
CA LEU A 146 -8.00 13.72 -3.36
C LEU A 146 -8.12 15.12 -3.96
N PRO A 147 -7.13 15.99 -3.81
CA PRO A 147 -5.88 15.81 -3.07
C PRO A 147 -6.09 15.70 -1.55
N LEU A 148 -5.06 15.29 -0.80
CA LEU A 148 -5.20 14.91 0.61
C LEU A 148 -5.30 16.09 1.57
N SER A 149 -6.06 15.86 2.66
CA SER A 149 -6.12 16.71 3.83
C SER A 149 -6.20 15.85 5.08
N ARG A 150 -5.58 16.27 6.18
CA ARG A 150 -5.70 15.58 7.48
C ARG A 150 -7.14 15.43 7.94
N ARG A 151 -7.99 16.41 7.64
CA ARG A 151 -9.41 16.39 8.00
C ARG A 151 -10.20 15.38 7.19
N CYS A 152 -9.76 15.09 5.97
CA CYS A 152 -10.47 14.19 5.07
C CYS A 152 -10.10 12.72 5.24
N LEU A 153 -9.04 12.41 6.02
CA LEU A 153 -8.67 11.03 6.33
C LEU A 153 -9.52 10.51 7.49
N ALA A 154 -10.35 9.53 7.24
CA ALA A 154 -11.15 8.87 8.24
C ALA A 154 -11.08 7.36 8.11
N GLY A 155 -11.39 6.69 9.20
CA GLY A 155 -11.46 5.24 9.23
C GLY A 155 -12.62 4.68 8.41
N GLU A 156 -12.64 3.38 8.35
CA GLU A 156 -13.63 2.60 7.64
C GLU A 156 -15.06 2.85 8.13
N THR A 157 -16.00 2.95 7.21
CA THR A 157 -17.42 3.07 7.45
C THR A 157 -18.16 1.90 6.81
N ILE A 158 -19.00 1.21 7.57
CA ILE A 158 -19.66 -0.01 7.13
C ILE A 158 -21.17 0.13 7.26
N TRP A 159 -21.89 -0.32 6.24
CA TRP A 159 -23.34 -0.47 6.26
C TRP A 159 -23.73 -1.87 6.76
N ASN A 160 -24.52 -1.94 7.85
CA ASN A 160 -24.90 -3.23 8.43
C ASN A 160 -26.13 -3.83 7.73
N GLN A 161 -25.91 -4.78 6.83
CA GLN A 161 -26.96 -5.44 6.08
C GLN A 161 -27.95 -6.23 6.97
N SER A 162 -27.49 -6.83 8.06
CA SER A 162 -28.32 -7.74 8.86
C SER A 162 -29.45 -7.05 9.62
N LYS A 163 -29.37 -5.73 9.82
CA LYS A 163 -30.38 -4.98 10.54
C LYS A 163 -31.37 -4.24 9.65
N ALA A 164 -31.06 -4.05 8.37
CA ALA A 164 -31.99 -3.49 7.39
C ALA A 164 -33.27 -4.36 7.22
N HIS A 165 -33.16 -5.66 7.45
CA HIS A 165 -34.28 -6.60 7.35
C HIS A 165 -35.27 -6.57 8.53
N ASN A 166 -35.01 -5.82 9.58
CA ASN A 166 -35.82 -5.86 10.81
C ASN A 166 -36.79 -4.67 10.96
N ASN A 167 -37.25 -4.08 9.87
CA ASN A 167 -38.15 -2.90 9.88
C ASN A 167 -37.65 -1.71 10.75
N LEU A 168 -36.33 -1.57 10.86
CA LEU A 168 -35.70 -0.48 11.58
C LEU A 168 -35.69 0.76 10.70
N THR A 169 -35.78 1.92 11.30
CA THR A 169 -35.55 3.19 10.61
C THR A 169 -34.10 3.26 10.12
N TRP A 170 -33.81 4.11 9.14
CA TRP A 170 -32.43 4.38 8.74
C TRP A 170 -31.57 4.77 9.95
N TYR A 171 -32.15 5.53 10.89
CA TYR A 171 -31.53 5.97 12.13
C TYR A 171 -31.12 4.79 13.02
N ASP A 172 -32.01 3.80 13.23
CA ASP A 172 -31.67 2.60 14.00
C ASP A 172 -30.60 1.79 13.29
N SER A 173 -30.65 1.73 11.98
CA SER A 173 -29.59 1.13 11.16
C SER A 173 -28.28 1.89 11.35
N PHE A 174 -28.32 3.22 11.46
CA PHE A 174 -27.18 4.10 11.69
C PHE A 174 -26.60 3.96 13.09
N ILE A 175 -27.41 3.95 14.13
CA ILE A 175 -26.97 3.70 15.52
C ILE A 175 -26.36 2.30 15.63
N SER A 176 -26.93 1.34 14.94
CA SER A 176 -26.34 0.01 14.91
C SER A 176 -25.07 -0.04 14.07
N LEU A 177 -24.88 0.86 13.12
CA LEU A 177 -23.62 1.12 12.44
C LEU A 177 -22.60 1.77 13.36
N SER A 178 -23.02 2.51 14.41
CA SER A 178 -22.10 3.06 15.39
C SER A 178 -21.21 2.01 16.03
N THR A 179 -21.73 0.80 16.23
CA THR A 179 -20.91 -0.35 16.67
C THR A 179 -19.89 -0.81 15.62
N TYR A 180 -20.06 -0.47 14.36
CA TYR A 180 -19.12 -0.74 13.27
C TYR A 180 -18.30 0.50 12.89
N TRP A 181 -18.74 1.69 13.29
CA TRP A 181 -17.99 2.92 13.16
C TRP A 181 -16.89 3.06 14.21
N SER A 182 -16.97 2.23 15.23
CA SER A 182 -15.88 2.18 16.18
C SER A 182 -14.62 1.81 15.40
N THR A 183 -13.66 2.69 15.47
CA THR A 183 -12.30 2.54 14.95
C THR A 183 -11.64 1.24 15.38
N ASN A 184 -12.24 0.48 16.27
CA ASN A 184 -11.75 -0.78 16.82
C ASN A 184 -11.92 -1.98 15.90
N ARG A 185 -12.59 -1.85 14.76
CA ARG A 185 -12.87 -2.98 13.90
C ARG A 185 -12.62 -2.61 12.45
N HIS A 186 -11.37 -2.54 12.06
CA HIS A 186 -10.98 -2.59 10.66
C HIS A 186 -11.33 -3.97 10.09
N ARG A 187 -12.58 -4.18 9.79
CA ARG A 187 -13.10 -5.50 9.43
C ARG A 187 -12.93 -5.79 7.95
N PHE A 188 -12.82 -4.74 7.15
CA PHE A 188 -12.86 -4.79 5.70
C PHE A 188 -11.63 -4.18 5.02
N LEU A 189 -11.00 -3.18 5.64
CA LEU A 189 -9.65 -2.82 5.30
C LEU A 189 -8.74 -3.95 5.82
N ALA A 190 -7.93 -4.51 4.95
CA ALA A 190 -7.09 -5.65 5.31
C ALA A 190 -5.89 -5.25 6.18
N ARG A 191 -5.72 -3.93 6.45
CA ARG A 191 -4.67 -3.32 7.27
C ARG A 191 -3.25 -3.50 6.73
N GLY A 192 -3.11 -3.72 5.43
CA GLY A 192 -1.79 -3.85 4.79
C GLY A 192 -0.98 -2.55 4.85
N GLY A 193 -1.64 -1.39 4.80
CA GLY A 193 -1.00 -0.09 5.01
C GLY A 193 -0.40 0.06 6.41
N GLU A 194 -1.01 -0.55 7.44
CA GLU A 194 -0.47 -0.63 8.79
C GLU A 194 0.85 -1.43 8.81
N VAL A 195 0.91 -2.54 8.08
CA VAL A 195 2.15 -3.34 7.98
C VAL A 195 3.30 -2.50 7.43
N PHE A 196 3.06 -1.74 6.37
CA PHE A 196 4.11 -0.88 5.77
C PHE A 196 4.47 0.30 6.66
N TYR A 197 3.51 0.87 7.39
CA TYR A 197 3.79 1.88 8.39
C TYR A 197 4.72 1.35 9.50
N LEU A 198 4.41 0.19 10.06
CA LEU A 198 5.22 -0.46 11.08
C LEU A 198 6.61 -0.87 10.54
N GLN A 199 6.67 -1.31 9.29
CA GLN A 199 7.93 -1.65 8.62
C GLN A 199 8.84 -0.42 8.46
N LEU A 200 8.25 0.72 8.10
CA LEU A 200 8.96 2.00 8.03
C LEU A 200 9.50 2.41 9.40
N CYS A 201 8.66 2.36 10.43
CA CYS A 201 9.07 2.66 11.80
C CYS A 201 10.20 1.74 12.28
N LEU A 202 10.10 0.44 12.00
CA LEU A 202 11.12 -0.55 12.32
C LEU A 202 12.45 -0.26 11.61
N ALA A 203 12.39 0.13 10.34
CA ALA A 203 13.57 0.48 9.55
C ALA A 203 14.29 1.72 10.10
N LEU A 204 13.54 2.76 10.43
CA LEU A 204 14.08 4.00 10.99
C LEU A 204 14.60 3.86 12.44
N SER A 205 14.24 2.76 13.12
CA SER A 205 14.76 2.43 14.45
C SER A 205 16.13 1.74 14.44
N ARG A 206 16.67 1.42 13.26
CA ARG A 206 17.95 0.74 13.15
C ARG A 206 19.13 1.68 13.37
N SER A 207 20.23 1.10 13.87
CA SER A 207 21.46 1.86 14.03
C SER A 207 22.07 2.23 12.68
N LYS A 208 22.86 3.30 12.65
CA LYS A 208 23.64 3.67 11.46
C LYS A 208 24.57 2.56 10.99
N GLY A 209 25.06 1.71 11.93
CA GLY A 209 25.88 0.54 11.61
C GLY A 209 25.10 -0.51 10.83
N ASP A 210 23.85 -0.81 11.24
CA ASP A 210 22.97 -1.75 10.53
C ASP A 210 22.66 -1.26 9.11
N VAL A 211 22.36 0.03 8.97
CA VAL A 211 22.07 0.65 7.68
C VAL A 211 23.29 0.60 6.74
N ASN A 212 24.48 0.91 7.24
CA ASN A 212 25.71 0.78 6.46
C ASN A 212 25.96 -0.68 6.04
N GLY A 213 25.64 -1.63 6.90
CA GLY A 213 25.68 -3.06 6.57
C GLY A 213 24.72 -3.42 5.42
N LEU A 214 23.48 -2.91 5.47
CA LEU A 214 22.51 -3.08 4.40
C LEU A 214 22.99 -2.47 3.07
N ILE A 215 23.48 -1.23 3.09
CA ILE A 215 24.00 -0.53 1.91
C ILE A 215 25.11 -1.36 1.24
N HIS A 216 26.03 -1.87 2.03
CA HIS A 216 27.12 -2.71 1.52
C HIS A 216 26.61 -4.06 0.99
N GLU A 217 25.72 -4.74 1.71
CA GLU A 217 25.16 -6.04 1.32
C GLU A 217 24.38 -5.94 0.00
N ALA A 218 23.50 -4.93 -0.10
CA ALA A 218 22.62 -4.74 -1.26
C ALA A 218 23.22 -3.86 -2.35
N LYS A 219 24.44 -3.32 -2.17
CA LYS A 219 25.14 -2.43 -3.09
C LYS A 219 24.32 -1.19 -3.47
N LEU A 220 23.65 -0.60 -2.48
CA LEU A 220 22.80 0.57 -2.67
C LEU A 220 23.63 1.85 -2.69
N GLU A 221 23.19 2.84 -3.46
CA GLU A 221 23.81 4.15 -3.52
C GLU A 221 22.92 5.20 -2.81
N PHE A 222 23.18 5.43 -1.52
CA PHE A 222 22.49 6.41 -0.71
C PHE A 222 23.39 7.60 -0.43
N SER A 223 22.81 8.79 -0.40
CA SER A 223 23.52 9.98 0.10
C SER A 223 23.85 9.83 1.59
N ALA A 224 24.76 10.65 2.09
CA ALA A 224 25.14 10.63 3.51
C ALA A 224 23.94 10.89 4.45
N GLU A 225 22.96 11.67 3.99
CA GLU A 225 21.73 11.98 4.73
C GLU A 225 20.74 10.81 4.68
N GLU A 226 20.65 10.11 3.54
CA GLU A 226 19.81 8.93 3.37
C GLU A 226 20.37 7.70 4.09
N ALA A 227 21.69 7.63 4.28
CA ALA A 227 22.36 6.60 5.06
C ALA A 227 22.29 6.84 6.59
N ASP A 228 21.75 7.99 7.01
CA ASP A 228 21.56 8.35 8.41
C ASP A 228 20.09 8.25 8.80
N PRO A 229 19.70 7.28 9.63
CA PRO A 229 18.29 7.07 9.99
C PRO A 229 17.61 8.27 10.64
N GLU A 230 18.36 9.10 11.42
CA GLU A 230 17.79 10.27 12.07
C GLU A 230 17.48 11.39 11.05
N GLN A 231 18.38 11.61 10.11
CA GLN A 231 18.18 12.58 9.04
C GLN A 231 17.07 12.15 8.10
N LEU A 232 17.03 10.87 7.72
CA LEU A 232 15.97 10.30 6.89
C LEU A 232 14.61 10.40 7.59
N HIS A 233 14.54 10.11 8.90
CA HIS A 233 13.33 10.28 9.70
C HIS A 233 12.82 11.73 9.66
N SER A 234 13.72 12.72 9.87
CA SER A 234 13.34 14.14 9.83
C SER A 234 12.81 14.56 8.45
N LYS A 235 13.42 14.07 7.36
CA LYS A 235 12.94 14.33 5.99
C LYS A 235 11.56 13.74 5.74
N LEU A 236 11.34 12.50 6.18
CA LEU A 236 10.05 11.82 6.04
C LEU A 236 8.96 12.50 6.85
N GLU A 237 9.23 12.89 8.09
CA GLU A 237 8.28 13.61 8.95
C GLU A 237 7.81 14.91 8.28
N LYS A 238 8.76 15.73 7.77
CA LYS A 238 8.44 16.94 7.02
C LYS A 238 7.65 16.65 5.73
N GLY A 239 8.08 15.64 4.98
CA GLY A 239 7.43 15.25 3.73
C GLY A 239 6.00 14.76 3.92
N LEU A 240 5.76 13.91 4.90
CA LEU A 240 4.43 13.40 5.25
C LEU A 240 3.53 14.52 5.79
N SER A 241 4.05 15.39 6.67
CA SER A 241 3.29 16.54 7.15
C SER A 241 2.85 17.44 6.00
N ARG A 242 3.77 17.78 5.10
CA ARG A 242 3.47 18.59 3.90
C ARG A 242 2.43 17.92 3.00
N LEU A 243 2.51 16.60 2.80
CA LEU A 243 1.52 15.86 2.02
C LEU A 243 0.13 15.95 2.66
N LEU A 244 0.03 15.73 3.96
CA LEU A 244 -1.21 15.74 4.70
C LEU A 244 -1.86 17.13 4.80
N ASP A 245 -1.06 18.19 4.69
CA ASP A 245 -1.49 19.59 4.75
C ASP A 245 -1.51 20.25 3.36
N SER A 246 -1.45 19.45 2.27
CA SER A 246 -1.27 19.95 0.90
C SER A 246 -2.51 20.62 0.28
N SER A 247 -3.67 20.50 0.88
CA SER A 247 -4.94 20.96 0.30
C SER A 247 -5.80 21.73 1.30
N PRO A 248 -5.47 23.01 1.57
CA PRO A 248 -6.22 23.85 2.52
C PRO A 248 -7.69 24.03 2.11
N HIS A 249 -8.01 24.05 0.82
CA HIS A 249 -9.41 24.14 0.34
C HIS A 249 -10.23 22.90 0.69
N LEU A 250 -9.63 21.72 0.75
CA LEU A 250 -10.31 20.52 1.27
C LEU A 250 -10.53 20.59 2.77
N ASP A 251 -9.62 21.22 3.52
CA ASP A 251 -9.84 21.50 4.94
C ASP A 251 -11.02 22.46 5.16
N GLU A 252 -11.15 23.48 4.30
CA GLU A 252 -12.29 24.39 4.31
C GLU A 252 -13.59 23.65 3.97
N LEU A 253 -13.59 22.80 2.94
CA LEU A 253 -14.75 21.97 2.60
C LEU A 253 -15.12 21.01 3.75
N ALA A 254 -14.14 20.34 4.36
CA ALA A 254 -14.35 19.47 5.49
C ALA A 254 -14.89 20.25 6.69
N ALA A 255 -14.36 21.43 6.97
CA ALA A 255 -14.84 22.32 8.03
C ALA A 255 -16.27 22.78 7.75
N PHE A 256 -16.59 23.12 6.50
CA PHE A 256 -17.97 23.48 6.10
C PHE A 256 -18.95 22.33 6.37
N ILE A 257 -18.59 21.10 6.01
CA ILE A 257 -19.43 19.91 6.26
C ILE A 257 -19.58 19.65 7.76
N GLU A 258 -18.49 19.82 8.53
CA GLU A 258 -18.46 19.53 9.98
C GLU A 258 -19.12 20.62 10.84
N ASN A 259 -19.04 21.88 10.44
CA ASN A 259 -19.42 23.04 11.28
C ASN A 259 -20.85 23.57 10.99
N ASN A 260 -21.59 22.98 10.06
CA ASN A 260 -22.95 23.45 9.72
C ASN A 260 -24.01 23.07 10.78
N ASP A 261 -23.64 23.11 12.04
CA ASP A 261 -24.42 22.64 13.18
C ASP A 261 -24.89 23.78 14.11
N GLU A 262 -25.69 24.69 13.60
CA GLU A 262 -26.53 25.50 14.52
C GLU A 262 -27.79 24.76 14.99
N ASN A 263 -28.13 23.62 14.37
CA ASN A 263 -29.20 22.75 14.79
C ASN A 263 -28.65 21.37 15.13
N GLU A 264 -28.36 21.16 16.42
CA GLU A 264 -28.08 19.82 16.97
C GLU A 264 -29.23 18.88 16.62
N SER A 265 -29.03 18.04 15.63
CA SER A 265 -29.99 16.98 15.37
C SER A 265 -29.85 15.91 16.46
N ALA A 266 -30.99 15.38 16.94
CA ALA A 266 -31.02 14.38 18.02
C ALA A 266 -30.09 13.18 17.78
N TYR A 267 -29.89 12.81 16.53
CA TYR A 267 -28.96 11.70 16.15
C TYR A 267 -27.49 12.04 16.39
N LYS A 268 -27.08 13.31 16.31
CA LYS A 268 -25.70 13.72 16.60
C LYS A 268 -25.39 13.56 18.07
N THR A 269 -26.31 14.00 18.93
CA THR A 269 -26.20 13.86 20.38
C THR A 269 -26.14 12.39 20.80
N ASP A 270 -26.95 11.53 20.22
CA ASP A 270 -26.93 10.09 20.49
C ASP A 270 -25.68 9.40 19.93
N LEU A 271 -25.19 9.83 18.77
CA LEU A 271 -23.95 9.31 18.19
C LEU A 271 -22.72 9.79 18.98
N GLU A 272 -22.70 11.04 19.44
CA GLU A 272 -21.66 11.56 20.32
C GLU A 272 -21.68 10.86 21.68
N HIS A 273 -22.85 10.53 22.22
CA HIS A 273 -23.01 9.72 23.44
C HIS A 273 -22.46 8.29 23.25
N HIS A 274 -22.65 7.69 22.08
CA HIS A 274 -22.16 6.35 21.77
C HIS A 274 -20.66 6.31 21.46
N PHE A 275 -20.10 7.39 20.89
CA PHE A 275 -18.67 7.51 20.55
C PHE A 275 -17.82 8.08 21.70
N GLY A 276 -18.46 8.46 22.81
CA GLY A 276 -17.79 9.02 23.98
C GLY A 276 -17.34 10.46 23.77
N SER A 277 -17.80 11.32 24.63
CA SER A 277 -17.45 12.72 24.68
C SER A 277 -15.94 12.94 24.71
N GLY A 278 -15.37 13.36 23.60
CA GLY A 278 -14.12 14.11 23.55
C GLY A 278 -12.81 13.37 23.83
N ARG A 279 -12.80 12.08 24.14
CA ARG A 279 -11.56 11.32 24.31
C ARG A 279 -11.23 10.53 23.06
N PRO A 280 -10.01 10.64 22.53
CA PRO A 280 -9.60 9.82 21.39
C PRO A 280 -9.69 8.34 21.76
N HIS A 281 -10.34 7.56 20.89
CA HIS A 281 -10.41 6.11 21.06
C HIS A 281 -9.24 5.47 20.33
N PHE A 282 -8.31 4.90 21.09
CA PHE A 282 -7.11 4.30 20.54
C PHE A 282 -7.33 2.85 20.10
N VAL A 283 -6.92 2.58 18.87
CA VAL A 283 -6.85 1.24 18.27
C VAL A 283 -5.43 0.72 18.39
N SER A 284 -5.26 -0.47 18.90
CA SER A 284 -3.95 -1.11 18.93
C SER A 284 -3.61 -1.67 17.56
N THR A 285 -2.38 -1.42 17.11
CA THR A 285 -1.78 -2.20 16.03
C THR A 285 -1.62 -3.65 16.48
N GLU A 286 -1.42 -4.57 15.57
CA GLU A 286 -1.03 -5.92 15.98
C GLU A 286 0.41 -5.93 16.51
N ALA A 287 0.67 -6.83 17.46
CA ALA A 287 1.98 -6.95 18.07
C ALA A 287 3.03 -7.49 17.09
N TYR A 288 4.26 -7.00 17.17
CA TYR A 288 5.41 -7.66 16.56
C TYR A 288 5.60 -9.08 17.18
N PRO A 289 6.07 -10.08 16.40
CA PRO A 289 6.41 -10.04 14.98
C PRO A 289 5.24 -10.34 14.03
N HIS A 290 4.05 -10.60 14.53
CA HIS A 290 2.91 -11.03 13.71
C HIS A 290 2.40 -9.96 12.75
N ALA A 291 2.47 -8.68 13.13
CA ALA A 291 2.05 -7.58 12.28
C ALA A 291 3.06 -7.32 11.16
N CYS A 292 4.35 -7.35 11.48
CA CYS A 292 5.42 -7.02 10.56
C CYS A 292 6.65 -7.91 10.84
N PRO A 293 7.07 -8.76 9.89
CA PRO A 293 8.25 -9.60 10.06
C PRO A 293 9.51 -8.76 10.32
N LYS A 294 10.30 -9.14 11.33
CA LYS A 294 11.49 -8.37 11.74
C LYS A 294 12.48 -8.18 10.59
N GLU A 295 12.67 -9.19 9.78
CA GLU A 295 13.61 -9.18 8.66
C GLU A 295 13.20 -8.18 7.55
N SER A 296 11.96 -7.73 7.56
CA SER A 296 11.44 -6.78 6.56
C SER A 296 11.96 -5.35 6.74
N TRP A 297 12.70 -5.04 7.82
CA TRP A 297 13.27 -3.71 8.03
C TRP A 297 14.18 -3.27 6.90
N LYS A 298 14.90 -4.20 6.26
CA LYS A 298 15.82 -3.91 5.15
C LYS A 298 15.09 -3.27 3.97
N ILE A 299 14.02 -3.93 3.51
CA ILE A 299 13.18 -3.38 2.43
C ILE A 299 12.38 -2.16 2.89
N GLY A 300 12.06 -2.08 4.18
CA GLY A 300 11.45 -0.89 4.79
C GLY A 300 12.36 0.33 4.74
N TYR A 301 13.68 0.14 4.90
CA TYR A 301 14.64 1.24 4.80
C TYR A 301 14.79 1.74 3.36
N VAL A 302 14.87 0.82 2.41
CA VAL A 302 14.90 1.17 0.98
C VAL A 302 13.63 1.94 0.60
N PHE A 303 12.46 1.45 1.03
CA PHE A 303 11.20 2.14 0.84
C PHE A 303 11.17 3.53 1.50
N ALA A 304 11.77 3.69 2.69
CA ALA A 304 11.89 4.97 3.36
C ALA A 304 12.66 6.01 2.52
N VAL A 305 13.76 5.61 1.91
CA VAL A 305 14.56 6.47 1.02
C VAL A 305 13.75 6.88 -0.21
N GLU A 306 13.16 5.90 -0.91
CA GLU A 306 12.34 6.13 -2.11
C GLU A 306 11.15 7.05 -1.82
N LEU A 307 10.43 6.79 -0.72
CA LEU A 307 9.32 7.61 -0.25
C LEU A 307 9.77 9.04 0.05
N SER A 308 10.89 9.20 0.74
CA SER A 308 11.47 10.50 1.08
C SER A 308 11.81 11.32 -0.17
N ARG A 309 12.36 10.68 -1.21
CA ARG A 309 12.67 11.33 -2.49
C ARG A 309 11.40 11.86 -3.17
N ILE A 310 10.36 11.04 -3.32
CA ILE A 310 9.09 11.46 -3.95
C ILE A 310 8.40 12.57 -3.12
N LEU A 311 8.41 12.47 -1.79
CA LEU A 311 7.81 13.49 -0.92
C LEU A 311 8.54 14.84 -0.98
N ALA A 312 9.83 14.84 -1.29
CA ALA A 312 10.62 16.06 -1.41
C ALA A 312 10.39 16.83 -2.73
N MET A 313 9.81 16.19 -3.74
CA MET A 313 9.62 16.75 -5.08
C MET A 313 8.45 17.74 -5.13
N LYS A 314 8.59 18.74 -6.00
CA LYS A 314 7.51 19.68 -6.34
C LYS A 314 6.60 19.07 -7.41
N LEU A 315 5.73 18.16 -7.00
CA LEU A 315 4.70 17.55 -7.84
C LEU A 315 3.33 18.16 -7.55
N ASP A 316 2.48 18.16 -8.57
CA ASP A 316 1.05 18.41 -8.36
C ASP A 316 0.49 17.41 -7.33
N PRO A 317 -0.43 17.82 -6.44
CA PRO A 317 -0.95 16.93 -5.40
C PRO A 317 -1.53 15.62 -5.92
N LEU A 318 -2.26 15.63 -7.04
CA LEU A 318 -2.84 14.40 -7.62
C LEU A 318 -1.76 13.53 -8.26
N GLU A 319 -0.80 14.13 -8.96
CA GLU A 319 0.34 13.40 -9.51
C GLU A 319 1.16 12.75 -8.38
N ARG A 320 1.41 13.49 -7.30
CA ARG A 320 2.14 12.93 -6.14
C ARG A 320 1.44 11.70 -5.56
N ILE A 321 0.12 11.74 -5.41
CA ILE A 321 -0.66 10.59 -4.95
C ILE A 321 -0.52 9.43 -5.91
N ALA A 322 -0.63 9.65 -7.21
CA ALA A 322 -0.48 8.60 -8.22
C ALA A 322 0.91 7.96 -8.19
N GLN A 323 1.98 8.77 -7.99
CA GLN A 323 3.34 8.26 -7.84
C GLN A 323 3.52 7.49 -6.52
N LEU A 324 2.88 7.94 -5.43
CA LEU A 324 2.89 7.21 -4.17
C LEU A 324 2.14 5.88 -4.27
N GLU A 325 0.97 5.83 -4.91
CA GLU A 325 0.26 4.57 -5.16
C GLU A 325 1.14 3.58 -5.93
N MET A 326 1.80 4.04 -7.01
CA MET A 326 2.70 3.21 -7.80
C MET A 326 3.91 2.73 -6.99
N LEU A 327 4.49 3.60 -6.15
CA LEU A 327 5.58 3.22 -5.24
C LEU A 327 5.12 2.17 -4.22
N PHE A 328 3.91 2.32 -3.66
CA PHE A 328 3.32 1.31 -2.76
C PHE A 328 3.12 -0.02 -3.49
N ASP A 329 2.63 -0.02 -4.70
CA ASP A 329 2.49 -1.23 -5.52
C ASP A 329 3.83 -1.93 -5.74
N LEU A 330 4.88 -1.19 -6.13
CA LEU A 330 6.24 -1.72 -6.26
C LEU A 330 6.76 -2.28 -4.93
N HIS A 331 6.47 -1.59 -3.83
CA HIS A 331 6.89 -2.05 -2.50
C HIS A 331 6.14 -3.31 -2.05
N ILE A 332 4.85 -3.45 -2.38
CA ILE A 332 4.08 -4.68 -2.13
C ILE A 332 4.70 -5.85 -2.88
N LEU A 333 5.01 -5.67 -4.17
CA LEU A 333 5.66 -6.72 -4.96
C LEU A 333 7.02 -7.09 -4.34
N ARG A 334 7.84 -6.09 -3.99
CA ARG A 334 9.13 -6.29 -3.32
C ARG A 334 8.98 -6.99 -1.97
N HIS A 335 7.98 -6.60 -1.17
CA HIS A 335 7.73 -7.21 0.15
C HIS A 335 7.48 -8.72 0.03
N VAL A 336 6.56 -9.12 -0.83
CA VAL A 336 6.23 -10.55 -0.96
C VAL A 336 7.37 -11.35 -1.60
N THR A 337 8.07 -10.80 -2.59
CA THR A 337 9.19 -11.49 -3.25
C THR A 337 10.42 -11.59 -2.33
N HIS A 338 10.76 -10.53 -1.61
CA HIS A 338 11.89 -10.53 -0.68
C HIS A 338 11.72 -11.56 0.44
N LEU A 339 10.58 -11.56 1.11
CA LEU A 339 10.33 -12.48 2.22
C LEU A 339 10.27 -13.93 1.74
N ALA A 340 9.69 -14.18 0.57
CA ALA A 340 9.69 -15.51 -0.04
C ALA A 340 11.12 -15.95 -0.39
N ALA A 341 11.92 -15.08 -1.00
CA ALA A 341 13.31 -15.36 -1.35
C ALA A 341 14.15 -15.68 -0.11
N GLN A 342 14.01 -14.88 0.96
CA GLN A 342 14.69 -15.14 2.24
C GLN A 342 14.27 -16.48 2.86
N ARG A 343 12.98 -16.78 2.81
CA ARG A 343 12.45 -18.05 3.34
C ARG A 343 13.04 -19.25 2.61
N ILE A 344 13.04 -19.24 1.28
CA ILE A 344 13.59 -20.32 0.46
C ILE A 344 15.10 -20.49 0.70
N LYS A 345 15.83 -19.39 0.76
CA LYS A 345 17.28 -19.41 1.04
C LYS A 345 17.60 -20.03 2.40
N ASN A 346 16.84 -19.68 3.43
CA ASN A 346 17.05 -20.20 4.78
C ASN A 346 16.68 -21.68 4.93
N GLU A 347 15.68 -22.15 4.17
CA GLU A 347 15.23 -23.56 4.20
C GLU A 347 15.99 -24.46 3.22
N ALA A 348 16.99 -23.93 2.50
CA ALA A 348 17.74 -24.66 1.48
C ALA A 348 16.84 -25.37 0.45
N LEU A 349 15.75 -24.73 0.05
CA LEU A 349 14.82 -25.25 -0.94
C LEU A 349 15.47 -25.28 -2.35
N PRO A 350 15.03 -26.19 -3.24
CA PRO A 350 15.77 -26.53 -4.45
C PRO A 350 15.74 -25.47 -5.56
N LEU A 351 15.06 -24.34 -5.37
CA LEU A 351 15.06 -23.25 -6.35
C LEU A 351 16.36 -22.43 -6.26
N PRO A 352 17.17 -22.38 -7.31
CA PRO A 352 18.31 -21.48 -7.35
C PRO A 352 17.80 -20.05 -7.40
N LEU A 353 17.97 -19.33 -6.30
CA LEU A 353 17.70 -17.92 -6.24
C LEU A 353 18.95 -17.14 -6.64
N ALA A 354 18.71 -16.03 -7.30
CA ALA A 354 19.73 -15.03 -7.55
C ALA A 354 20.44 -14.66 -6.24
N ASN A 355 21.73 -14.35 -6.30
CA ASN A 355 22.46 -13.77 -5.17
C ASN A 355 21.89 -12.39 -4.75
N ASN A 356 20.92 -11.89 -5.51
CA ASN A 356 20.16 -10.72 -5.15
C ASN A 356 19.24 -11.03 -3.97
N TRP A 357 19.19 -10.13 -3.04
CA TRP A 357 18.36 -10.20 -1.84
C TRP A 357 16.83 -10.10 -2.11
N LEU A 358 16.44 -9.68 -3.33
CA LEU A 358 15.04 -9.53 -3.76
C LEU A 358 14.56 -10.62 -4.73
N GLY A 359 15.47 -11.44 -5.29
CA GLY A 359 15.17 -12.18 -6.49
C GLY A 359 15.23 -11.28 -7.74
N TYR A 360 14.65 -11.70 -8.87
CA TYR A 360 14.65 -10.89 -10.08
C TYR A 360 13.35 -11.02 -10.88
N SER A 361 13.02 -9.97 -11.61
CA SER A 361 11.90 -9.89 -12.53
C SER A 361 12.37 -9.39 -13.89
N PHE A 362 12.49 -10.30 -14.87
CA PHE A 362 12.83 -9.90 -16.22
C PHE A 362 11.60 -9.32 -16.92
N VAL A 363 11.70 -8.07 -17.34
CA VAL A 363 10.62 -7.31 -17.98
C VAL A 363 10.89 -7.07 -19.46
N THR A 364 9.81 -6.92 -20.23
CA THR A 364 9.85 -6.56 -21.65
C THR A 364 8.98 -5.34 -21.91
N SER A 365 9.04 -4.81 -23.13
CA SER A 365 8.12 -3.77 -23.57
C SER A 365 6.66 -4.23 -23.42
N PRO A 366 5.74 -3.34 -23.00
CA PRO A 366 4.30 -3.64 -22.91
C PRO A 366 3.70 -3.90 -24.28
N GLU A 367 4.16 -3.22 -25.31
CA GLU A 367 3.75 -3.45 -26.68
C GLU A 367 4.29 -4.79 -27.22
N ASN A 368 3.84 -5.19 -28.38
CA ASN A 368 4.27 -6.46 -28.97
C ASN A 368 5.79 -6.59 -28.94
N CYS A 369 6.30 -7.34 -27.98
CA CYS A 369 7.70 -7.72 -27.99
C CYS A 369 7.97 -8.49 -29.29
N THR A 370 8.56 -7.81 -30.25
CA THR A 370 8.87 -8.35 -31.60
C THR A 370 9.88 -9.47 -31.55
N ILE A 371 10.57 -9.62 -30.41
CA ILE A 371 11.56 -10.67 -30.17
C ILE A 371 10.91 -11.78 -29.35
N PRO A 372 10.46 -12.90 -29.97
CA PRO A 372 9.73 -13.97 -29.28
C PRO A 372 10.51 -14.58 -28.11
N ARG A 373 11.83 -14.54 -28.19
CA ARG A 373 12.74 -15.05 -27.18
C ARG A 373 12.69 -14.23 -25.88
N LEU A 374 12.73 -12.90 -25.98
CA LEU A 374 12.63 -12.01 -24.81
C LEU A 374 11.26 -12.16 -24.13
N ARG A 375 10.20 -12.27 -24.91
CA ARG A 375 8.87 -12.57 -24.41
C ARG A 375 8.84 -13.87 -23.59
N LYS A 376 9.44 -14.93 -24.11
CA LYS A 376 9.53 -16.22 -23.43
C LYS A 376 10.33 -16.13 -22.13
N LEU A 377 11.41 -15.34 -22.10
CA LEU A 377 12.20 -15.09 -20.88
C LEU A 377 11.35 -14.39 -19.80
N SER A 378 10.56 -13.40 -20.18
CA SER A 378 9.64 -12.73 -19.25
C SER A 378 8.54 -13.67 -18.73
N GLU A 379 7.99 -14.53 -19.57
CA GLU A 379 7.04 -15.59 -19.17
C GLU A 379 7.69 -16.59 -18.20
N ILE A 380 8.94 -16.96 -18.42
CA ILE A 380 9.71 -17.84 -17.51
C ILE A 380 9.96 -17.14 -16.18
N SER A 381 10.39 -15.89 -16.19
CA SER A 381 10.62 -15.10 -14.97
C SER A 381 9.34 -14.97 -14.14
N PHE A 382 8.20 -14.71 -14.79
CA PHE A 382 6.91 -14.69 -14.12
C PHE A 382 6.59 -16.03 -13.42
N ARG A 383 6.78 -17.16 -14.12
CA ARG A 383 6.54 -18.49 -13.54
C ARG A 383 7.50 -18.82 -12.39
N HIS A 384 8.76 -18.38 -12.48
CA HIS A 384 9.71 -18.54 -11.38
C HIS A 384 9.27 -17.78 -10.13
N THR A 385 8.81 -16.54 -10.31
CA THR A 385 8.26 -15.76 -9.19
C THR A 385 7.02 -16.45 -8.59
N GLU A 386 6.11 -16.95 -9.43
CA GLU A 386 4.96 -17.74 -9.01
C GLU A 386 5.39 -18.94 -8.18
N GLN A 387 6.30 -19.76 -8.70
CA GLN A 387 6.79 -20.96 -8.02
C GLN A 387 7.49 -20.61 -6.70
N MET A 388 8.35 -19.59 -6.70
CA MET A 388 9.03 -19.12 -5.49
C MET A 388 8.05 -18.73 -4.38
N LEU A 389 6.99 -18.00 -4.73
CA LEU A 389 5.99 -17.55 -3.76
C LEU A 389 5.17 -18.73 -3.19
N TYR A 390 4.81 -19.71 -4.03
CA TYR A 390 4.15 -20.94 -3.56
C TYR A 390 5.08 -21.79 -2.68
N ASP A 391 6.31 -22.04 -3.10
CA ASP A 391 7.25 -22.89 -2.36
C ASP A 391 7.57 -22.28 -0.99
N ALA A 392 7.72 -20.96 -0.91
CA ALA A 392 7.95 -20.27 0.35
C ALA A 392 6.79 -20.45 1.34
N VAL A 393 5.54 -20.32 0.87
CA VAL A 393 4.34 -20.54 1.68
C VAL A 393 4.18 -22.02 2.04
N HIS A 394 4.40 -22.91 1.07
CA HIS A 394 4.25 -24.35 1.25
C HIS A 394 5.41 -25.00 2.02
N SER A 395 6.45 -24.25 2.38
CA SER A 395 7.49 -24.72 3.31
C SER A 395 7.04 -24.76 4.76
N PHE A 396 5.93 -24.14 5.11
CA PHE A 396 5.36 -24.19 6.45
C PHE A 396 4.52 -25.46 6.64
N VAL A 397 4.63 -26.03 7.83
CA VAL A 397 3.81 -27.15 8.29
C VAL A 397 3.11 -26.76 9.58
N PRO A 398 2.02 -27.43 9.98
CA PRO A 398 1.37 -27.21 11.26
C PRO A 398 2.34 -27.31 12.44
N GLU A 399 2.17 -26.44 13.43
CA GLU A 399 2.99 -26.46 14.66
C GLU A 399 2.47 -27.49 15.65
N ASP A 400 1.17 -27.70 15.70
CA ASP A 400 0.52 -28.72 16.53
C ASP A 400 0.88 -30.13 16.03
N GLU A 401 1.21 -31.03 16.93
CA GLU A 401 1.65 -32.39 16.58
C GLU A 401 0.53 -33.23 15.93
N ASP A 402 -0.71 -33.10 16.40
CA ASP A 402 -1.82 -33.89 15.86
C ASP A 402 -2.24 -33.37 14.49
N GLU A 403 -2.26 -32.03 14.31
CA GLU A 403 -2.49 -31.41 13.00
C GLU A 403 -1.37 -31.73 12.02
N ARG A 404 -0.11 -31.80 12.50
CA ARG A 404 1.07 -32.19 11.69
C ARG A 404 0.99 -33.64 11.23
N ARG A 405 0.53 -34.57 12.07
CA ARG A 405 0.28 -35.96 11.66
C ARG A 405 -0.79 -36.00 10.57
N GLN A 406 -1.91 -35.32 10.80
CA GLN A 406 -3.00 -35.25 9.81
C GLN A 406 -2.55 -34.62 8.49
N PHE A 407 -1.68 -33.63 8.56
CA PHE A 407 -1.08 -32.96 7.39
C PHE A 407 -0.26 -33.92 6.53
N TYR A 408 0.52 -34.83 7.13
CA TYR A 408 1.30 -35.81 6.39
C TYR A 408 0.46 -37.00 5.90
N ASP A 409 -0.55 -37.39 6.65
CA ASP A 409 -1.39 -38.54 6.35
C ASP A 409 -2.48 -38.24 5.32
N SER A 410 -2.91 -36.98 5.19
CA SER A 410 -4.03 -36.59 4.32
C SER A 410 -3.67 -35.50 3.31
N SER A 411 -3.69 -35.84 2.03
CA SER A 411 -3.53 -34.87 0.95
C SER A 411 -4.65 -33.82 0.92
N THR A 412 -5.87 -34.21 1.30
CA THR A 412 -7.02 -33.28 1.39
C THR A 412 -6.82 -32.26 2.50
N TYR A 413 -6.32 -32.68 3.68
CA TYR A 413 -6.01 -31.78 4.77
C TYR A 413 -4.90 -30.78 4.35
N ARG A 414 -3.84 -31.26 3.72
CA ARG A 414 -2.75 -30.43 3.20
C ARG A 414 -3.24 -29.36 2.22
N THR A 415 -4.10 -29.75 1.27
CA THR A 415 -4.71 -28.83 0.33
C THR A 415 -5.58 -27.79 1.05
N GLN A 416 -6.34 -28.20 2.05
CA GLN A 416 -7.17 -27.30 2.83
C GLN A 416 -6.34 -26.33 3.69
N TYR A 417 -5.20 -26.77 4.23
CA TYR A 417 -4.27 -25.97 5.03
C TYR A 417 -3.72 -24.78 4.25
N TYR A 418 -3.34 -24.97 2.98
CA TYR A 418 -2.82 -23.88 2.14
C TYR A 418 -3.88 -23.09 1.38
N LYS A 419 -5.13 -23.57 1.35
CA LYS A 419 -6.19 -23.03 0.48
C LYS A 419 -6.41 -21.53 0.63
N GLU A 420 -6.46 -21.02 1.85
CA GLU A 420 -6.66 -19.58 2.08
C GLU A 420 -5.39 -18.78 1.75
N ALA A 421 -4.22 -19.31 2.07
CA ALA A 421 -2.95 -18.72 1.71
C ALA A 421 -2.80 -18.53 0.20
N ASP A 422 -3.06 -19.60 -0.57
CA ASP A 422 -2.94 -19.57 -2.03
C ASP A 422 -3.99 -18.69 -2.70
N LYS A 423 -5.19 -18.62 -2.12
CA LYS A 423 -6.30 -17.83 -2.69
C LYS A 423 -6.15 -16.33 -2.46
N SER A 424 -5.65 -15.93 -1.28
CA SER A 424 -5.81 -14.56 -0.80
C SER A 424 -4.50 -13.83 -0.51
N HIS A 425 -3.37 -14.55 -0.51
CA HIS A 425 -2.07 -13.99 -0.12
C HIS A 425 -0.99 -14.29 -1.17
N GLY A 426 0.25 -13.98 -0.86
CA GLY A 426 1.43 -14.33 -1.63
C GLY A 426 1.30 -14.08 -3.12
N PHE A 427 1.26 -15.16 -3.92
CA PHE A 427 1.15 -15.03 -5.38
C PHE A 427 -0.16 -14.36 -5.83
N ALA A 428 -1.28 -14.58 -5.13
CA ALA A 428 -2.54 -13.91 -5.46
C ALA A 428 -2.43 -12.38 -5.32
N VAL A 429 -1.72 -11.89 -4.29
CA VAL A 429 -1.41 -10.46 -4.10
C VAL A 429 -0.50 -9.97 -5.22
N PHE A 430 0.64 -10.65 -5.44
CA PHE A 430 1.61 -10.31 -6.48
C PHE A 430 0.93 -10.17 -7.85
N ARG A 431 0.13 -11.17 -8.23
CA ARG A 431 -0.58 -11.20 -9.51
C ARG A 431 -1.62 -10.09 -9.63
N LYS A 432 -2.39 -9.82 -8.57
CA LYS A 432 -3.43 -8.79 -8.60
C LYS A 432 -2.83 -7.38 -8.69
N ILE A 433 -1.90 -7.05 -7.82
CA ILE A 433 -1.23 -5.75 -7.81
C ILE A 433 -0.44 -5.55 -9.10
N GLY A 434 0.35 -6.54 -9.53
CA GLY A 434 1.08 -6.46 -10.79
C GLY A 434 0.19 -6.24 -12.01
N LYS A 435 -1.04 -6.80 -12.02
CA LYS A 435 -2.03 -6.54 -13.09
C LYS A 435 -2.67 -5.15 -12.97
N SER A 436 -2.93 -4.65 -11.76
CA SER A 436 -3.53 -3.32 -11.56
C SER A 436 -2.60 -2.21 -12.02
N MET A 437 -1.32 -2.29 -11.68
CA MET A 437 -0.30 -1.31 -12.07
C MET A 437 0.21 -1.48 -13.51
N GLY A 438 -0.20 -2.54 -14.20
CA GLY A 438 0.23 -2.82 -15.57
C GLY A 438 1.60 -3.51 -15.70
N PHE A 439 2.16 -4.02 -14.59
CA PHE A 439 3.42 -4.77 -14.56
C PHE A 439 3.26 -6.20 -15.06
N ILE A 440 2.05 -6.76 -15.03
CA ILE A 440 1.70 -8.10 -15.53
C ILE A 440 0.67 -7.98 -16.65
N VAL A 441 1.01 -8.56 -17.81
CA VAL A 441 0.10 -8.63 -18.97
C VAL A 441 -0.01 -10.08 -19.47
N PRO A 442 -1.16 -10.45 -20.10
CA PRO A 442 -2.38 -9.68 -20.28
C PRO A 442 -3.19 -9.56 -18.96
N ARG A 443 -4.01 -8.53 -18.87
CA ARG A 443 -4.93 -8.38 -17.72
C ARG A 443 -5.89 -9.56 -17.58
N LYS A 444 -6.31 -10.14 -18.72
CA LYS A 444 -7.18 -11.34 -18.81
C LYS A 444 -6.62 -12.30 -19.84
N GLY A 445 -6.71 -13.61 -19.58
CA GLY A 445 -6.25 -14.67 -20.49
C GLY A 445 -4.95 -15.33 -20.03
N ASN A 446 -4.40 -16.19 -20.90
CA ASN A 446 -3.19 -16.98 -20.66
C ASN A 446 -1.94 -16.28 -21.20
N GLY A 447 -0.75 -16.76 -20.80
CA GLY A 447 0.53 -16.24 -21.28
C GLY A 447 0.95 -14.98 -20.53
N GLU A 448 0.75 -14.99 -19.22
CA GLU A 448 1.16 -13.89 -18.34
C GLU A 448 2.67 -13.70 -18.36
N ARG A 449 3.08 -12.45 -18.46
CA ARG A 449 4.48 -12.03 -18.48
C ARG A 449 4.66 -10.69 -17.78
N LEU A 450 5.88 -10.38 -17.41
CA LEU A 450 6.25 -9.13 -16.77
C LEU A 450 6.61 -8.07 -17.84
N VAL A 451 6.10 -6.86 -17.67
CA VAL A 451 6.38 -5.73 -18.56
C VAL A 451 6.69 -4.47 -17.77
N LEU A 452 7.44 -3.55 -18.36
CA LEU A 452 7.71 -2.25 -17.79
C LEU A 452 6.93 -1.20 -18.59
N THR A 453 5.95 -0.55 -17.94
CA THR A 453 5.15 0.53 -18.54
C THR A 453 5.79 1.88 -18.28
N GLU A 454 5.40 2.90 -19.05
CA GLU A 454 5.87 4.28 -18.86
C GLU A 454 5.61 4.80 -17.43
N ASN A 455 4.44 4.52 -16.87
CA ASN A 455 4.09 4.95 -15.52
C ASN A 455 5.02 4.32 -14.47
N VAL A 456 5.30 3.01 -14.60
CA VAL A 456 6.24 2.32 -13.70
C VAL A 456 7.65 2.90 -13.89
N LEU A 457 8.10 3.08 -15.13
CA LEU A 457 9.42 3.64 -15.44
C LEU A 457 9.57 5.06 -14.88
N ARG A 458 8.54 5.92 -15.02
CA ARG A 458 8.51 7.24 -14.43
C ARG A 458 8.68 7.19 -12.91
N THR A 459 7.93 6.32 -12.24
CA THR A 459 8.05 6.15 -10.78
C THR A 459 9.43 5.67 -10.37
N LEU A 460 10.04 4.75 -11.15
CA LEU A 460 11.41 4.29 -10.91
C LEU A 460 12.41 5.46 -10.99
N VAL A 461 12.30 6.33 -12.00
CA VAL A 461 13.16 7.52 -12.10
C VAL A 461 12.97 8.44 -10.90
N LEU A 462 11.72 8.74 -10.52
CA LEU A 462 11.43 9.62 -9.39
C LEU A 462 11.90 9.02 -8.04
N ALA A 463 11.84 7.70 -7.87
CA ALA A 463 12.27 7.02 -6.65
C ALA A 463 13.79 6.85 -6.54
N LEU A 464 14.47 6.68 -7.69
CA LEU A 464 15.90 6.34 -7.72
C LEU A 464 16.82 7.53 -7.98
N VAL A 465 16.38 8.48 -8.79
CA VAL A 465 17.18 9.67 -9.12
C VAL A 465 16.73 10.85 -8.28
N PRO A 466 17.58 11.43 -7.43
CA PRO A 466 17.21 12.61 -6.67
C PRO A 466 16.72 13.76 -7.55
N ALA A 467 15.79 14.55 -7.05
CA ALA A 467 15.19 15.67 -7.80
C ALA A 467 16.23 16.63 -8.36
N GLY A 468 16.13 16.94 -9.65
CA GLY A 468 17.06 17.83 -10.36
C GLY A 468 18.48 17.28 -10.54
N HIS A 469 18.69 15.98 -10.31
CA HIS A 469 19.98 15.32 -10.52
C HIS A 469 19.94 14.39 -11.71
N ASP A 470 21.13 13.99 -12.13
CA ASP A 470 21.39 13.07 -13.23
C ASP A 470 22.24 11.92 -12.73
N ILE A 471 21.96 10.72 -13.23
CA ILE A 471 22.83 9.54 -13.08
C ILE A 471 23.07 8.91 -14.46
N THR A 472 24.15 8.16 -14.63
CA THR A 472 24.36 7.47 -15.89
C THR A 472 23.27 6.41 -16.12
N TYR A 473 22.97 6.11 -17.38
CA TYR A 473 22.00 5.07 -17.72
C TYR A 473 22.39 3.70 -17.15
N ASP A 474 23.69 3.40 -17.12
CA ASP A 474 24.21 2.15 -16.53
C ASP A 474 24.01 2.12 -15.01
N GLN A 475 24.24 3.24 -14.33
CA GLN A 475 23.94 3.38 -12.91
C GLN A 475 22.44 3.23 -12.65
N PHE A 476 21.58 3.85 -13.46
CA PHE A 476 20.13 3.69 -13.36
C PHE A 476 19.69 2.22 -13.46
N LYS A 477 20.22 1.47 -14.43
CA LYS A 477 19.96 0.03 -14.56
C LYS A 477 20.36 -0.74 -13.30
N SER A 478 21.53 -0.42 -12.75
CA SER A 478 22.01 -1.02 -11.50
C SER A 478 21.09 -0.70 -10.32
N GLU A 479 20.68 0.56 -10.15
CA GLU A 479 19.77 0.97 -9.09
C GLU A 479 18.40 0.28 -9.22
N VAL A 480 17.83 0.21 -10.42
CA VAL A 480 16.56 -0.50 -10.68
C VAL A 480 16.67 -1.97 -10.25
N TYR A 481 17.81 -2.62 -10.56
CA TYR A 481 18.03 -4.00 -10.13
C TYR A 481 18.22 -4.13 -8.62
N GLN A 482 19.01 -3.26 -8.00
CA GLN A 482 19.30 -3.32 -6.56
C GLN A 482 18.06 -3.01 -5.69
N HIS A 483 17.25 -2.06 -6.11
CA HIS A 483 16.07 -1.64 -5.36
C HIS A 483 14.88 -2.57 -5.56
N PHE A 484 14.60 -2.98 -6.79
CA PHE A 484 13.35 -3.65 -7.16
C PHE A 484 13.54 -5.06 -7.76
N GLY A 485 14.76 -5.48 -8.02
CA GLY A 485 15.02 -6.75 -8.71
C GLY A 485 14.54 -6.76 -10.17
N ILE A 486 14.25 -5.61 -10.77
CA ILE A 486 13.78 -5.49 -12.15
C ILE A 486 14.98 -5.54 -13.10
N VAL A 487 14.89 -6.37 -14.13
CA VAL A 487 15.95 -6.67 -15.08
C VAL A 487 15.45 -6.49 -16.51
N PHE A 488 16.16 -5.72 -17.32
CA PHE A 488 15.82 -5.49 -18.73
C PHE A 488 17.03 -5.35 -19.64
N ASP A 489 18.25 -5.38 -19.09
CA ASP A 489 19.50 -5.29 -19.83
C ASP A 489 20.24 -6.64 -19.92
N ARG A 490 21.21 -6.72 -20.84
CA ARG A 490 21.95 -7.94 -21.12
C ARG A 490 22.75 -8.47 -19.93
N ASP A 491 23.41 -7.59 -19.21
CA ASP A 491 24.34 -7.97 -18.15
C ASP A 491 23.59 -8.44 -16.91
N SER A 492 22.51 -7.74 -16.54
CA SER A 492 21.61 -8.16 -15.47
C SER A 492 20.90 -9.48 -15.79
N ILE A 493 20.49 -9.70 -17.07
CA ILE A 493 19.92 -10.98 -17.50
C ILE A 493 20.94 -12.10 -17.36
N ARG A 494 22.18 -11.90 -17.83
CA ARG A 494 23.24 -12.91 -17.72
C ARG A 494 23.53 -13.26 -16.26
N LEU A 495 23.56 -12.24 -15.40
CA LEU A 495 23.74 -12.44 -13.97
C LEU A 495 22.58 -13.27 -13.39
N ALA A 496 21.35 -12.88 -13.63
CA ALA A 496 20.16 -13.59 -13.17
C ALA A 496 20.10 -15.04 -13.69
N MET A 497 20.45 -15.27 -14.96
CA MET A 497 20.49 -16.59 -15.57
C MET A 497 21.58 -17.48 -14.98
N LYS A 498 22.77 -16.94 -14.75
CA LYS A 498 23.87 -17.66 -14.09
C LYS A 498 23.46 -18.10 -12.69
N GLU A 499 22.78 -17.24 -11.97
CA GLU A 499 22.35 -17.47 -10.59
C GLU A 499 21.19 -18.47 -10.49
N THR A 500 20.32 -18.53 -11.50
CA THR A 500 19.22 -19.51 -11.57
C THR A 500 19.61 -20.86 -12.17
N GLY A 501 20.86 -21.02 -12.61
CA GLY A 501 21.33 -22.26 -13.25
C GLY A 501 20.70 -22.52 -14.62
N ASN A 502 19.96 -21.57 -15.19
CA ASN A 502 19.35 -21.70 -16.50
C ASN A 502 20.36 -21.31 -17.58
N ALA A 503 20.66 -22.23 -18.50
CA ALA A 503 21.37 -21.89 -19.70
C ALA A 503 20.50 -20.97 -20.59
N CYS A 504 20.86 -19.71 -20.69
CA CYS A 504 20.29 -18.84 -21.70
C CYS A 504 21.31 -18.66 -22.82
N ASP A 505 20.86 -18.84 -24.05
CA ASP A 505 21.58 -18.30 -25.17
C ASP A 505 21.72 -16.79 -25.01
N ASP A 506 22.79 -16.19 -25.48
CA ASP A 506 23.02 -14.75 -25.37
C ASP A 506 21.78 -13.96 -25.82
N PRO A 507 21.18 -13.11 -24.96
CA PRO A 507 20.03 -12.32 -25.34
C PRO A 507 20.29 -11.32 -26.46
N GLY A 508 21.55 -11.10 -26.82
CA GLY A 508 22.00 -10.14 -27.84
C GLY A 508 22.40 -8.80 -27.22
N TYR A 509 22.88 -7.92 -28.06
CA TYR A 509 23.13 -6.52 -27.69
C TYR A 509 21.84 -5.69 -27.86
N ASP A 510 21.82 -4.55 -27.26
CA ASP A 510 20.77 -3.50 -27.43
C ASP A 510 19.34 -3.97 -27.13
N ILE A 511 19.19 -4.90 -26.19
CA ILE A 511 17.86 -5.41 -25.82
C ILE A 511 17.04 -4.42 -24.97
N ASP A 512 17.67 -3.38 -24.44
CA ASP A 512 17.11 -2.32 -23.60
C ASP A 512 16.86 -0.99 -24.34
N VAL A 513 17.07 -0.94 -25.67
CA VAL A 513 16.81 0.26 -26.49
C VAL A 513 15.39 0.78 -26.36
N TRP A 514 14.42 -0.11 -26.16
CA TRP A 514 13.03 0.30 -25.90
C TRP A 514 12.87 1.07 -24.59
N VAL A 515 13.69 0.81 -23.55
CA VAL A 515 13.67 1.56 -22.28
C VAL A 515 14.27 2.93 -22.47
N SER A 516 15.42 3.04 -23.15
CA SER A 516 16.03 4.34 -23.47
C SER A 516 15.08 5.20 -24.32
N THR A 517 14.39 4.60 -25.29
CA THR A 517 13.38 5.29 -26.10
C THR A 517 12.21 5.81 -25.22
N MET A 518 11.72 5.00 -24.28
CA MET A 518 10.66 5.46 -23.35
C MET A 518 11.15 6.61 -22.46
N LEU A 519 12.37 6.55 -21.97
CA LEU A 519 12.97 7.63 -21.17
C LEU A 519 13.15 8.91 -22.00
N GLU A 520 13.56 8.80 -23.27
CA GLU A 520 13.65 9.93 -24.19
C GLU A 520 12.28 10.57 -24.44
N GLN A 521 11.25 9.76 -24.72
CA GLN A 521 9.88 10.23 -24.91
C GLN A 521 9.32 10.92 -23.67
N ALA A 522 9.72 10.47 -22.48
CA ALA A 522 9.36 11.09 -21.21
C ALA A 522 10.22 12.32 -20.85
N ALA A 523 11.16 12.74 -21.70
CA ALA A 523 12.17 13.79 -21.45
C ALA A 523 13.02 13.49 -20.17
N MET A 524 13.28 12.23 -19.92
CA MET A 524 14.06 11.73 -18.77
C MET A 524 15.40 11.12 -19.19
N LEU A 525 15.78 11.20 -20.47
CA LEU A 525 17.09 10.76 -20.96
C LEU A 525 17.79 11.91 -21.69
N ILE A 526 19.02 12.16 -21.32
CA ILE A 526 19.90 13.15 -21.96
C ILE A 526 21.01 12.39 -22.66
N PRO A 527 21.01 12.27 -24.01
CA PRO A 527 22.08 11.64 -24.73
C PRO A 527 23.34 12.53 -24.71
N LEU A 528 24.47 12.00 -24.31
CA LEU A 528 25.78 12.69 -24.31
C LEU A 528 26.65 12.28 -25.48
N SER A 529 26.61 10.99 -25.84
CA SER A 529 27.35 10.41 -26.95
C SER A 529 26.71 9.09 -27.37
N ASP A 530 27.22 8.46 -28.42
CA ASP A 530 26.70 7.17 -28.90
C ASP A 530 26.77 6.04 -27.86
N SER A 531 27.57 6.20 -26.80
CA SER A 531 27.76 5.18 -25.76
C SER A 531 27.46 5.64 -24.35
N CYS A 532 27.05 6.89 -24.15
CA CYS A 532 26.79 7.44 -22.82
C CYS A 532 25.54 8.31 -22.81
N SER A 533 24.61 7.99 -21.93
CA SER A 533 23.40 8.77 -21.67
C SER A 533 23.21 8.97 -20.17
N LEU A 534 22.56 10.08 -19.81
CA LEU A 534 22.18 10.37 -18.44
C LEU A 534 20.68 10.20 -18.27
N VAL A 535 20.26 9.55 -17.20
CA VAL A 535 18.86 9.56 -16.74
C VAL A 535 18.68 10.77 -15.84
N HIS A 536 17.77 11.64 -16.25
CA HIS A 536 17.47 12.92 -15.61
C HIS A 536 16.15 12.87 -14.87
N ASN A 537 16.14 13.35 -13.63
CA ASN A 537 14.89 13.63 -12.94
C ASN A 537 14.50 15.10 -13.15
N PRO A 538 13.50 15.39 -14.01
CA PRO A 538 13.17 16.77 -14.39
C PRO A 538 12.41 17.54 -13.29
N VAL A 539 12.02 16.86 -12.21
CA VAL A 539 11.22 17.47 -11.15
C VAL A 539 12.13 18.24 -10.19
N SER A 540 11.77 19.48 -9.87
CA SER A 540 12.49 20.28 -8.89
C SER A 540 12.13 19.88 -7.45
N LEU A 541 13.00 20.23 -6.50
CA LEU A 541 12.68 20.13 -5.08
C LEU A 541 11.62 21.17 -4.67
N ASN A 542 10.82 20.82 -3.67
CA ASN A 542 10.07 21.82 -2.95
C ASN A 542 11.08 22.74 -2.23
N MET A 543 11.09 24.00 -2.58
CA MET A 543 11.83 24.99 -1.78
C MET A 543 11.01 25.24 -0.52
N ASP A 544 11.63 25.01 0.64
CA ASP A 544 11.05 25.28 1.97
C ASP A 544 10.81 26.76 2.18
#